data_1b850a4a7204b1bcbbbe657d7eecb790
#
_entry.id   1b850a4a7204b1bcbbbe657d7eecb790
#
_cell.length_a   1.000
_cell.length_b   1.000
_cell.length_c   1.000
_cell.angle_alpha   90.00
_cell.angle_beta   90.00
_cell.angle_gamma   90.00
#
_symmetry.space_group_name_H-M   'P 1'
#
loop_
_entity.id
_entity.type
_entity.pdbx_description
1 polymer ?
#
loop_
_entity_poly.entity_id
_entity_poly.type
_entity_poly.pdbx_seq_one_letter_code
_entity_poly.pdbx_strand_id
1 'polypeptide(L)'
;MFAAFKGMNGSDIDAAVRTMIEDVDLVDKTDYPAKDLSGGQKRKLSVAIAFIGGSKLIYLDEPTSGMDTSARRYIWEMLKKYKDGKIVVLTTHFMDEADFLGDRIGIMGEGKLICCGSSVFLKNKFGVGYNLTIVKENTNIPS
;
A
#
# COMPACT_ATOMS: atom_id res chain seq x y z
N MET A 1 -2.10 -23.16 -1.67
CA MET A 1 -0.68 -23.46 -1.40
C MET A 1 -0.11 -22.53 -0.32
N PHE A 2 0.11 -21.23 -0.52
CA PHE A 2 0.71 -20.33 0.49
C PHE A 2 -0.06 -20.27 1.81
N ALA A 3 -1.39 -20.25 1.77
CA ALA A 3 -2.22 -20.28 2.98
C ALA A 3 -1.95 -21.55 3.81
N ALA A 4 -1.84 -22.70 3.17
CA ALA A 4 -1.50 -23.96 3.83
C ALA A 4 -0.08 -23.93 4.41
N PHE A 5 0.91 -23.40 3.68
CA PHE A 5 2.27 -23.23 4.22
C PHE A 5 2.34 -22.32 5.44
N LYS A 6 1.41 -21.37 5.56
CA LYS A 6 1.28 -20.48 6.70
C LYS A 6 0.41 -21.05 7.84
N GLY A 7 0.06 -22.34 7.77
CA GLY A 7 -0.60 -23.07 8.85
C GLY A 7 -2.12 -22.85 8.94
N MET A 8 -2.78 -22.40 7.87
CA MET A 8 -4.24 -22.32 7.85
C MET A 8 -4.86 -23.71 7.76
N ASN A 9 -5.99 -23.91 8.46
CA ASN A 9 -6.78 -25.15 8.35
C ASN A 9 -7.43 -25.27 6.97
N GLY A 10 -7.50 -26.49 6.42
CA GLY A 10 -8.00 -26.74 5.06
C GLY A 10 -9.41 -26.21 4.79
N SER A 11 -10.31 -26.29 5.79
CA SER A 11 -11.69 -25.78 5.70
C SER A 11 -11.76 -24.26 5.49
N ASP A 12 -10.78 -23.51 5.97
CA ASP A 12 -10.81 -22.05 6.01
C ASP A 12 -10.04 -21.43 4.83
N ILE A 13 -9.23 -22.22 4.14
CA ILE A 13 -8.35 -21.75 3.06
C ILE A 13 -9.16 -21.16 1.92
N ASP A 14 -10.17 -21.86 1.43
CA ASP A 14 -10.92 -21.44 0.24
C ASP A 14 -11.66 -20.12 0.46
N ALA A 15 -12.27 -19.96 1.63
CA ALA A 15 -12.95 -18.71 1.99
C ALA A 15 -11.93 -17.56 2.11
N ALA A 16 -10.83 -17.77 2.81
CA ALA A 16 -9.78 -16.75 2.98
C ALA A 16 -9.12 -16.36 1.64
N VAL A 17 -8.89 -17.32 0.74
CA VAL A 17 -8.33 -17.06 -0.58
C VAL A 17 -9.30 -16.23 -1.42
N ARG A 18 -10.59 -16.58 -1.44
CA ARG A 18 -11.60 -15.80 -2.18
C ARG A 18 -11.67 -14.35 -1.70
N THR A 19 -11.82 -14.15 -0.40
CA THR A 19 -11.84 -12.79 0.18
C THR A 19 -10.59 -12.01 -0.16
N MET A 20 -9.40 -12.64 -0.09
CA MET A 20 -8.15 -11.96 -0.39
C MET A 20 -8.04 -11.60 -1.89
N ILE A 21 -8.52 -12.46 -2.79
CA ILE A 21 -8.57 -12.19 -4.24
C ILE A 21 -9.50 -11.02 -4.56
N GLU A 22 -10.66 -10.96 -3.89
CA GLU A 22 -11.58 -9.82 -3.97
C GLU A 22 -10.92 -8.54 -3.47
N ASP A 23 -10.29 -8.59 -2.30
CA ASP A 23 -9.64 -7.44 -1.66
C ASP A 23 -8.39 -6.92 -2.40
N VAL A 24 -7.84 -7.65 -3.34
CA VAL A 24 -6.76 -7.17 -4.23
C VAL A 24 -7.24 -6.92 -5.66
N ASP A 25 -8.55 -7.01 -5.90
CA ASP A 25 -9.15 -6.80 -7.22
C ASP A 25 -8.50 -7.69 -8.30
N LEU A 26 -8.58 -9.00 -8.08
CA LEU A 26 -8.10 -10.03 -9.01
C LEU A 26 -9.15 -11.11 -9.30
N VAL A 27 -10.43 -10.84 -9.07
CA VAL A 27 -11.52 -11.82 -9.26
C VAL A 27 -11.54 -12.37 -10.68
N ASP A 28 -11.45 -11.49 -11.68
CA ASP A 28 -11.44 -11.87 -13.11
C ASP A 28 -10.20 -12.70 -13.53
N LYS A 29 -9.24 -12.84 -12.64
CA LYS A 29 -7.97 -13.53 -12.86
C LYS A 29 -7.78 -14.74 -11.95
N THR A 30 -8.82 -15.16 -11.24
CA THR A 30 -8.74 -16.26 -10.27
C THR A 30 -8.17 -17.55 -10.87
N ASP A 31 -8.58 -17.90 -12.09
CA ASP A 31 -8.18 -19.14 -12.78
C ASP A 31 -6.94 -18.97 -13.68
N TYR A 32 -6.36 -17.77 -13.70
CA TYR A 32 -5.19 -17.52 -14.55
C TYR A 32 -3.91 -17.98 -13.85
N PRO A 33 -3.00 -18.64 -14.57
CA PRO A 33 -1.66 -18.92 -14.07
C PRO A 33 -0.93 -17.61 -13.73
N ALA A 34 -0.20 -17.60 -12.61
CA ALA A 34 0.51 -16.39 -12.15
C ALA A 34 1.51 -15.84 -13.18
N LYS A 35 2.05 -16.71 -14.08
CA LYS A 35 2.95 -16.29 -15.16
C LYS A 35 2.28 -15.37 -16.17
N ASP A 36 0.96 -15.51 -16.38
CA ASP A 36 0.18 -14.80 -17.40
C ASP A 36 -0.42 -13.49 -16.86
N LEU A 37 -0.20 -13.18 -15.58
CA LEU A 37 -0.59 -11.92 -14.95
C LEU A 37 0.33 -10.78 -15.39
N SER A 38 -0.22 -9.56 -15.51
CA SER A 38 0.58 -8.34 -15.71
C SER A 38 1.47 -8.06 -14.51
N GLY A 39 2.46 -7.15 -14.65
CA GLY A 39 3.35 -6.77 -13.56
C GLY A 39 2.59 -6.23 -12.33
N GLY A 40 1.60 -5.35 -12.56
CA GLY A 40 0.75 -4.83 -11.49
C GLY A 40 -0.10 -5.90 -10.82
N GLN A 41 -0.67 -6.83 -11.61
CA GLN A 41 -1.44 -7.96 -11.08
C GLN A 41 -0.57 -8.93 -10.27
N LYS A 42 0.66 -9.21 -10.72
CA LYS A 42 1.63 -10.00 -9.94
C LYS A 42 1.96 -9.33 -8.61
N ARG A 43 2.07 -8.01 -8.61
CA ARG A 43 2.33 -7.24 -7.39
C ARG A 43 1.13 -7.30 -6.42
N LYS A 44 -0.10 -7.13 -6.92
CA LYS A 44 -1.34 -7.34 -6.15
C LYS A 44 -1.37 -8.74 -5.51
N LEU A 45 -1.08 -9.77 -6.30
CA LEU A 45 -1.00 -11.15 -5.82
C LEU A 45 0.07 -11.34 -4.74
N SER A 46 1.24 -10.74 -4.90
CA SER A 46 2.33 -10.82 -3.90
C SER A 46 1.92 -10.20 -2.56
N VAL A 47 1.21 -9.06 -2.59
CA VAL A 47 0.66 -8.43 -1.38
C VAL A 47 -0.40 -9.34 -0.74
N ALA A 48 -1.31 -9.93 -1.52
CA ALA A 48 -2.30 -10.89 -1.04
C ALA A 48 -1.64 -12.09 -0.33
N ILE A 49 -0.57 -12.65 -0.93
CA ILE A 49 0.21 -13.76 -0.34
C ILE A 49 0.87 -13.32 0.98
N ALA A 50 1.33 -12.08 1.10
CA ALA A 50 1.94 -11.59 2.33
C ALA A 50 0.94 -11.57 3.49
N PHE A 51 -0.31 -11.18 3.25
CA PHE A 51 -1.33 -11.01 4.28
C PHE A 51 -2.13 -12.28 4.61
N ILE A 52 -2.26 -13.22 3.67
CA ILE A 52 -2.97 -14.48 3.94
C ILE A 52 -2.28 -15.29 5.04
N GLY A 53 -3.04 -16.01 5.85
CA GLY A 53 -2.50 -16.97 6.83
C GLY A 53 -2.07 -16.35 8.16
N GLY A 54 -2.51 -15.12 8.50
CA GLY A 54 -2.40 -14.58 9.86
C GLY A 54 -0.98 -14.20 10.32
N SER A 55 -0.03 -13.97 9.40
CA SER A 55 1.31 -13.49 9.72
C SER A 55 1.25 -12.20 10.56
N LYS A 56 1.97 -12.17 11.68
CA LYS A 56 2.05 -10.99 12.58
C LYS A 56 3.09 -9.97 12.14
N LEU A 57 4.09 -10.40 11.38
CA LEU A 57 5.15 -9.56 10.84
C LEU A 57 5.18 -9.71 9.32
N ILE A 58 5.08 -8.60 8.61
CA ILE A 58 5.00 -8.54 7.16
C ILE A 58 6.01 -7.52 6.66
N TYR A 59 6.80 -7.90 5.66
CA TYR A 59 7.71 -7.01 4.94
C TYR A 59 7.19 -6.81 3.52
N LEU A 60 7.08 -5.54 3.12
CA LEU A 60 6.66 -5.13 1.77
C LEU A 60 7.72 -4.21 1.19
N ASP A 61 8.36 -4.65 0.14
CA ASP A 61 9.35 -3.87 -0.57
C ASP A 61 8.73 -3.27 -1.83
N GLU A 62 8.56 -1.93 -1.83
CA GLU A 62 7.97 -1.17 -2.93
C GLU A 62 6.63 -1.78 -3.44
N PRO A 63 5.62 -2.03 -2.58
CA PRO A 63 4.46 -2.86 -2.93
C PRO A 63 3.61 -2.28 -4.05
N THR A 64 3.66 -0.97 -4.29
CA THR A 64 2.84 -0.29 -5.32
C THR A 64 3.66 0.28 -6.48
N SER A 65 4.96 -0.02 -6.52
CA SER A 65 5.84 0.44 -7.61
C SER A 65 5.35 -0.07 -8.97
N GLY A 66 5.31 0.82 -9.96
CA GLY A 66 4.83 0.52 -11.31
C GLY A 66 3.31 0.38 -11.48
N MET A 67 2.54 0.72 -10.46
CA MET A 67 1.08 0.80 -10.54
C MET A 67 0.61 2.22 -10.89
N ASP A 68 -0.54 2.31 -11.56
CA ASP A 68 -1.25 3.57 -11.73
C ASP A 68 -1.84 4.06 -10.39
N THR A 69 -2.25 5.33 -10.33
CA THR A 69 -2.71 5.97 -9.10
C THR A 69 -3.95 5.30 -8.51
N SER A 70 -4.86 4.79 -9.34
CA SER A 70 -6.09 4.13 -8.86
C SER A 70 -5.78 2.76 -8.26
N ALA A 71 -4.94 1.96 -8.91
CA ALA A 71 -4.49 0.68 -8.41
C ALA A 71 -3.68 0.83 -7.10
N ARG A 72 -2.83 1.88 -6.98
CA ARG A 72 -2.12 2.17 -5.73
C ARG A 72 -3.08 2.44 -4.58
N ARG A 73 -4.07 3.32 -4.78
CA ARG A 73 -5.06 3.64 -3.75
C ARG A 73 -5.82 2.40 -3.28
N TYR A 74 -6.18 1.54 -4.21
CA TYR A 74 -6.86 0.28 -3.88
C TYR A 74 -6.02 -0.60 -2.94
N ILE A 75 -4.72 -0.76 -3.25
CA ILE A 75 -3.79 -1.50 -2.38
C ILE A 75 -3.62 -0.81 -1.02
N TRP A 76 -3.56 0.52 -0.96
CA TRP A 76 -3.45 1.24 0.31
C TRP A 76 -4.66 1.01 1.22
N GLU A 77 -5.88 1.03 0.69
CA GLU A 77 -7.09 0.74 1.46
C GLU A 77 -7.07 -0.70 1.98
N MET A 78 -6.65 -1.65 1.15
CA MET A 78 -6.49 -3.04 1.57
C MET A 78 -5.44 -3.17 2.68
N LEU A 79 -4.25 -2.54 2.52
CA LEU A 79 -3.21 -2.54 3.55
C LEU A 79 -3.72 -1.96 4.87
N LYS A 80 -4.48 -0.86 4.81
CA LYS A 80 -5.07 -0.23 5.98
C LYS A 80 -6.09 -1.13 6.68
N LYS A 81 -6.91 -1.86 5.89
CA LYS A 81 -7.87 -2.85 6.40
C LYS A 81 -7.20 -4.00 7.16
N TYR A 82 -6.04 -4.46 6.68
CA TYR A 82 -5.39 -5.68 7.19
C TYR A 82 -4.24 -5.44 8.16
N LYS A 83 -3.81 -4.18 8.39
CA LYS A 83 -2.66 -3.89 9.26
C LYS A 83 -2.93 -4.09 10.75
N ASP A 84 -4.18 -4.06 11.18
CA ASP A 84 -4.54 -4.12 12.59
C ASP A 84 -4.04 -5.42 13.25
N GLY A 85 -3.39 -5.27 14.39
CA GLY A 85 -2.79 -6.38 15.12
C GLY A 85 -1.53 -6.98 14.46
N LYS A 86 -0.96 -6.32 13.45
CA LYS A 86 0.24 -6.74 12.74
C LYS A 86 1.32 -5.66 12.76
N ILE A 87 2.56 -6.10 12.61
CA ILE A 87 3.69 -5.22 12.31
C ILE A 87 3.94 -5.30 10.81
N VAL A 88 3.74 -4.19 10.11
CA VAL A 88 4.00 -4.08 8.68
C VAL A 88 5.18 -3.15 8.47
N VAL A 89 6.26 -3.67 7.92
CA VAL A 89 7.42 -2.88 7.50
C VAL A 89 7.34 -2.71 5.99
N LEU A 90 7.20 -1.46 5.55
CA LEU A 90 7.01 -1.11 4.15
C LEU A 90 8.13 -0.17 3.71
N THR A 91 8.77 -0.48 2.58
CA THR A 91 9.66 0.47 1.91
C THR A 91 8.92 1.12 0.74
N THR A 92 9.15 2.40 0.52
CA THR A 92 8.56 3.12 -0.61
C THR A 92 9.37 4.38 -0.94
N HIS A 93 9.33 4.79 -2.18
CA HIS A 93 9.79 6.11 -2.63
C HIS A 93 8.63 7.10 -2.82
N PHE A 94 7.40 6.67 -2.61
CA PHE A 94 6.21 7.53 -2.68
C PHE A 94 5.92 8.14 -1.31
N MET A 95 6.08 9.46 -1.19
CA MET A 95 5.83 10.16 0.08
C MET A 95 4.37 10.13 0.50
N ASP A 96 3.45 10.16 -0.46
CA ASP A 96 2.01 10.04 -0.24
C ASP A 96 1.62 8.65 0.30
N GLU A 97 2.28 7.57 -0.14
CA GLU A 97 2.11 6.22 0.41
C GLU A 97 2.58 6.15 1.87
N ALA A 98 3.77 6.66 2.14
CA ALA A 98 4.32 6.71 3.50
C ALA A 98 3.42 7.52 4.44
N ASP A 99 2.90 8.67 3.97
CA ASP A 99 2.00 9.53 4.72
C ASP A 99 0.64 8.86 5.02
N PHE A 100 0.10 8.14 4.07
CA PHE A 100 -1.22 7.50 4.20
C PHE A 100 -1.20 6.23 5.07
N LEU A 101 -0.14 5.44 4.97
CA LEU A 101 -0.05 4.11 5.61
C LEU A 101 0.75 4.10 6.91
N GLY A 102 1.75 4.98 7.02
CA GLY A 102 2.76 4.90 8.07
C GLY A 102 2.29 5.46 9.40
N ASP A 103 2.27 4.62 10.44
CA ASP A 103 2.13 5.09 11.83
C ASP A 103 3.46 5.70 12.31
N ARG A 104 4.59 5.17 11.83
CA ARG A 104 5.93 5.72 11.97
C ARG A 104 6.66 5.67 10.62
N ILE A 105 7.34 6.74 10.29
CA ILE A 105 8.06 6.91 9.04
C ILE A 105 9.54 7.12 9.34
N GLY A 106 10.40 6.31 8.73
CA GLY A 106 11.84 6.48 8.74
C GLY A 106 12.31 6.98 7.38
N ILE A 107 13.03 8.10 7.36
CA ILE A 107 13.63 8.63 6.13
C ILE A 107 15.08 8.15 6.05
N MET A 108 15.39 7.42 4.98
CA MET A 108 16.71 6.87 4.71
C MET A 108 17.46 7.74 3.70
N GLY A 109 18.76 7.93 3.92
CA GLY A 109 19.64 8.59 2.98
C GLY A 109 21.05 8.00 3.10
N GLU A 110 21.69 7.72 1.98
CA GLU A 110 23.04 7.14 1.91
C GLU A 110 23.24 5.91 2.82
N GLY A 111 22.23 5.04 2.89
CA GLY A 111 22.24 3.83 3.73
C GLY A 111 22.10 4.08 5.24
N LYS A 112 21.77 5.31 5.66
CA LYS A 112 21.60 5.68 7.07
C LYS A 112 20.19 6.19 7.34
N LEU A 113 19.68 5.96 8.57
CA LEU A 113 18.45 6.56 9.03
C LEU A 113 18.71 8.04 9.38
N ILE A 114 18.14 8.95 8.58
CA ILE A 114 18.29 10.40 8.75
C ILE A 114 17.36 10.91 9.85
N CYS A 115 16.10 10.50 9.82
CA CYS A 115 15.10 10.85 10.83
C CYS A 115 13.99 9.81 10.90
N CYS A 116 13.27 9.79 12.02
CA CYS A 116 12.13 8.91 12.22
C CYS A 116 11.08 9.59 13.11
N GLY A 117 9.82 9.42 12.76
CA GLY A 117 8.71 9.99 13.54
C GLY A 117 7.36 9.68 12.92
N SER A 118 6.29 10.25 13.51
CA SER A 118 4.98 10.24 12.85
C SER A 118 4.99 11.21 11.66
N SER A 119 4.07 11.02 10.72
CA SER A 119 3.88 11.93 9.59
C SER A 119 3.73 13.39 10.04
N VAL A 120 2.89 13.64 11.03
CA VAL A 120 2.65 14.98 11.59
C VAL A 120 3.93 15.57 12.20
N PHE A 121 4.70 14.78 12.95
CA PHE A 121 5.97 15.23 13.53
C PHE A 121 6.97 15.62 12.44
N LEU A 122 7.12 14.80 11.41
CA LEU A 122 8.06 15.06 10.31
C LEU A 122 7.65 16.31 9.52
N LYS A 123 6.35 16.46 9.23
CA LYS A 123 5.81 17.66 8.54
C LYS A 123 6.03 18.94 9.36
N ASN A 124 5.78 18.89 10.65
CA ASN A 124 5.99 20.07 11.52
C ASN A 124 7.47 20.44 11.67
N LYS A 125 8.36 19.47 11.70
CA LYS A 125 9.80 19.70 11.91
C LYS A 125 10.56 20.06 10.64
N PHE A 126 10.19 19.48 9.51
CA PHE A 126 10.95 19.58 8.25
C PHE A 126 10.11 20.17 7.10
N GLY A 127 8.81 20.36 7.30
CA GLY A 127 7.93 20.94 6.28
C GLY A 127 8.24 22.43 6.06
N VAL A 128 8.29 22.82 4.80
CA VAL A 128 8.52 24.22 4.38
C VAL A 128 7.21 25.01 4.22
N GLY A 129 6.08 24.47 4.69
CA GLY A 129 4.74 25.07 4.54
C GLY A 129 3.99 24.57 3.32
N TYR A 130 2.95 25.28 2.95
CA TYR A 130 2.07 24.97 1.82
C TYR A 130 2.12 26.10 0.79
N ASN A 131 2.11 25.75 -0.49
CA ASN A 131 1.92 26.71 -1.58
C ASN A 131 0.42 26.77 -1.92
N LEU A 132 -0.21 27.91 -1.75
CA LEU A 132 -1.58 28.17 -2.19
C LEU A 132 -1.55 28.90 -3.53
N THR A 133 -1.98 28.23 -4.58
CA THR A 133 -2.15 28.86 -5.90
C THR A 133 -3.61 29.23 -6.10
N ILE A 134 -3.91 30.53 -6.20
CA ILE A 134 -5.24 31.05 -6.45
C ILE A 134 -5.30 31.50 -7.90
N VAL A 135 -6.14 30.84 -8.70
CA VAL A 135 -6.46 31.28 -10.07
C VAL A 135 -7.69 32.18 -9.97
N LYS A 136 -7.53 33.48 -10.28
CA LYS A 136 -8.66 34.41 -10.41
C LYS A 136 -9.34 34.19 -11.76
N GLU A 137 -10.65 33.99 -11.72
CA GLU A 137 -11.46 34.12 -12.91
C GLU A 137 -11.46 35.59 -13.33
N ASN A 138 -11.06 35.91 -14.57
CA ASN A 138 -11.15 37.25 -15.11
C ASN A 138 -12.63 37.57 -15.37
N THR A 139 -13.31 38.08 -14.34
CA THR A 139 -14.58 38.78 -14.57
C THR A 139 -14.24 40.13 -15.21
N ASN A 140 -14.37 40.23 -16.53
CA ASN A 140 -14.49 41.52 -17.23
C ASN A 140 -15.77 42.16 -16.69
N ILE A 141 -15.64 43.07 -15.73
CA ILE A 141 -16.69 44.02 -15.37
C ILE A 141 -16.63 45.09 -16.45
N PRO A 142 -17.63 45.22 -17.33
CA PRO A 142 -17.70 46.35 -18.25
C PRO A 142 -17.91 47.62 -17.44
N SER A 143 -17.08 48.59 -17.68
CA SER A 143 -17.18 49.95 -17.15
C SER A 143 -18.43 50.67 -17.64
#